data_0b7fc1e972e408df6100aecc09c049c4
#
_entry.id   0b7fc1e972e408df6100aecc09c049c4
#
_cell.length_a   1.000
_cell.length_b   1.000
_cell.length_c   1.000
_cell.angle_alpha   90.00
_cell.angle_beta   90.00
_cell.angle_gamma   90.00
#
_symmetry.space_group_name_H-M   'P 1'
#
loop_
_entity.id
_entity.type
_entity.pdbx_description
1 polymer ?
#
loop_
_entity_poly.entity_id
_entity_poly.type
_entity_poly.pdbx_seq_one_letter_code
_entity_poly.pdbx_strand_id
1 'polypeptide(L)'
;KARSIIENARKQVAKSIQANPNQIIFTSGGTEANNQVLWSMVQKETKHVISNVIEHPAVIKVLQLLEPFGLEHTLVPVNKYGLVSVKDVENSILDGTGLISVMLGNNEMGTIQPVKEIVEMAHEKGILIHTDAVQCLGKMKVDVLELDVDFLSLSAHKFYGPKGIGILYIKEKETLSSFMIGGNQESGLRAGTENVASIAGIGFAAELITTDLDQHIDQLNQFESQFKSGLKAFFPNAVFNGDPSNTLPGLVSVSFPGHRSDILLAKLDKANMAVSSGSACGSGDVKPSTVLSAMGIDDDINISTLRFSFGSSNTIGQVDSLLAELKSILTNR
;
A
#
# COMPACT_ATOMS: atom_id res chain seq x y z
N LYS A 1 25.19 22.69 3.73
CA LYS A 1 25.33 21.24 4.04
C LYS A 1 23.97 20.56 4.18
N ALA A 2 23.05 20.99 5.09
CA ALA A 2 21.72 20.37 5.23
C ALA A 2 20.91 20.40 3.92
N ARG A 3 20.80 21.57 3.25
CA ARG A 3 20.13 21.72 1.97
C ARG A 3 20.67 20.75 0.90
N SER A 4 22.00 20.59 0.83
CA SER A 4 22.61 19.64 -0.13
C SER A 4 22.20 18.18 0.15
N ILE A 5 22.02 17.79 1.42
CA ILE A 5 21.56 16.46 1.80
C ILE A 5 20.11 16.25 1.35
N ILE A 6 19.23 17.23 1.61
CA ILE A 6 17.81 17.18 1.20
C ILE A 6 17.70 17.05 -0.30
N GLU A 7 18.40 17.90 -1.08
CA GLU A 7 18.33 17.86 -2.53
C GLU A 7 18.93 16.58 -3.14
N ASN A 8 19.95 15.99 -2.51
CA ASN A 8 20.47 14.69 -2.92
C ASN A 8 19.44 13.58 -2.69
N ALA A 9 18.83 13.53 -1.52
CA ALA A 9 17.77 12.56 -1.20
C ALA A 9 16.58 12.69 -2.15
N ARG A 10 16.19 13.94 -2.48
CA ARG A 10 15.12 14.23 -3.45
C ARG A 10 15.43 13.65 -4.84
N LYS A 11 16.69 13.78 -5.30
CA LYS A 11 17.13 13.16 -6.57
C LYS A 11 17.12 11.63 -6.52
N GLN A 12 17.56 11.04 -5.40
CA GLN A 12 17.54 9.58 -5.23
C GLN A 12 16.11 9.02 -5.28
N VAL A 13 15.19 9.66 -4.54
CA VAL A 13 13.76 9.31 -4.57
C VAL A 13 13.17 9.50 -5.96
N ALA A 14 13.38 10.65 -6.60
CA ALA A 14 12.86 10.91 -7.93
C ALA A 14 13.33 9.85 -8.94
N LYS A 15 14.63 9.51 -8.91
CA LYS A 15 15.20 8.45 -9.77
C LYS A 15 14.54 7.10 -9.51
N SER A 16 14.22 6.75 -8.26
CA SER A 16 13.65 5.45 -7.92
C SER A 16 12.25 5.20 -8.49
N ILE A 17 11.54 6.27 -8.87
CA ILE A 17 10.19 6.20 -9.47
C ILE A 17 10.11 6.88 -10.85
N GLN A 18 11.25 7.18 -11.49
CA GLN A 18 11.36 7.87 -12.79
C GLN A 18 10.71 9.27 -12.83
N ALA A 19 10.70 9.97 -11.70
CA ALA A 19 10.19 11.34 -11.57
C ALA A 19 11.28 12.40 -11.74
N ASN A 20 10.87 13.68 -11.91
CA ASN A 20 11.76 14.81 -11.72
C ASN A 20 11.86 15.19 -10.24
N PRO A 21 13.04 15.65 -9.76
CA PRO A 21 13.21 16.04 -8.35
C PRO A 21 12.21 17.10 -7.86
N ASN A 22 11.79 18.02 -8.73
CA ASN A 22 10.81 19.06 -8.39
C ASN A 22 9.37 18.52 -8.21
N GLN A 23 9.09 17.28 -8.56
CA GLN A 23 7.80 16.60 -8.40
C GLN A 23 7.69 15.84 -7.07
N ILE A 24 8.74 15.86 -6.24
CA ILE A 24 8.79 15.15 -4.96
C ILE A 24 8.54 16.12 -3.82
N ILE A 25 7.61 15.76 -2.93
CA ILE A 25 7.34 16.45 -1.67
C ILE A 25 7.58 15.46 -0.52
N PHE A 26 8.41 15.85 0.46
CA PHE A 26 8.61 15.07 1.67
C PHE A 26 7.47 15.29 2.66
N THR A 27 6.90 14.21 3.15
CA THR A 27 5.80 14.17 4.13
C THR A 27 6.23 13.36 5.35
N SER A 28 5.40 13.29 6.40
CA SER A 28 5.67 12.41 7.56
C SER A 28 5.39 10.93 7.29
N GLY A 29 4.76 10.58 6.17
CA GLY A 29 4.41 9.21 5.78
C GLY A 29 3.30 9.18 4.74
N GLY A 30 2.93 7.98 4.29
CA GLY A 30 1.85 7.79 3.33
C GLY A 30 0.50 8.33 3.81
N THR A 31 0.24 8.26 5.12
CA THR A 31 -0.99 8.83 5.70
C THR A 31 -1.10 10.33 5.47
N GLU A 32 -0.04 11.11 5.70
CA GLU A 32 -0.03 12.55 5.41
C GLU A 32 -0.18 12.80 3.90
N ALA A 33 0.53 12.05 3.07
CA ALA A 33 0.47 12.17 1.62
C ALA A 33 -0.96 11.95 1.08
N ASN A 34 -1.63 10.85 1.49
CA ASN A 34 -3.01 10.54 1.10
C ASN A 34 -3.98 11.64 1.58
N ASN A 35 -3.85 12.08 2.84
CA ASN A 35 -4.67 13.15 3.39
C ASN A 35 -4.50 14.46 2.61
N GLN A 36 -3.27 14.84 2.26
CA GLN A 36 -3.00 16.09 1.54
C GLN A 36 -3.69 16.10 0.17
N VAL A 37 -3.65 14.99 -0.58
CA VAL A 37 -4.33 14.89 -1.87
C VAL A 37 -5.84 15.05 -1.70
N LEU A 38 -6.46 14.32 -0.78
CA LEU A 38 -7.90 14.35 -0.59
C LEU A 38 -8.41 15.71 -0.06
N TRP A 39 -7.72 16.30 0.92
CA TRP A 39 -8.02 17.66 1.39
C TRP A 39 -7.86 18.72 0.31
N SER A 40 -6.88 18.53 -0.59
CA SER A 40 -6.69 19.44 -1.74
C SER A 40 -7.93 19.48 -2.63
N MET A 41 -8.66 18.38 -2.76
CA MET A 41 -9.90 18.33 -3.56
C MET A 41 -10.99 19.24 -2.98
N VAL A 42 -11.15 19.26 -1.65
CA VAL A 42 -12.09 20.20 -1.00
C VAL A 42 -11.70 21.65 -1.28
N GLN A 43 -10.41 21.99 -1.15
CA GLN A 43 -9.91 23.34 -1.39
C GLN A 43 -10.03 23.77 -2.87
N LYS A 44 -10.09 22.83 -3.79
CA LYS A 44 -10.31 23.05 -5.24
C LYS A 44 -11.77 22.92 -5.66
N GLU A 45 -12.69 22.86 -4.69
CA GLU A 45 -14.13 22.77 -4.92
C GLU A 45 -14.57 21.55 -5.75
N THR A 46 -13.76 20.48 -5.76
CA THR A 46 -14.15 19.19 -6.33
C THR A 46 -15.39 18.68 -5.59
N LYS A 47 -16.38 18.17 -6.32
CA LYS A 47 -17.65 17.73 -5.73
C LYS A 47 -17.67 16.23 -5.43
N HIS A 48 -16.94 15.44 -6.20
CA HIS A 48 -16.99 14.00 -6.09
C HIS A 48 -15.62 13.35 -6.31
N VAL A 49 -15.33 12.32 -5.49
CA VAL A 49 -14.14 11.47 -5.59
C VAL A 49 -14.57 10.02 -5.69
N ILE A 50 -13.96 9.26 -6.61
CA ILE A 50 -14.12 7.82 -6.70
C ILE A 50 -12.94 7.14 -6.02
N SER A 51 -13.22 6.10 -5.23
CA SER A 51 -12.22 5.24 -4.63
C SER A 51 -12.75 3.80 -4.59
N ASN A 52 -12.11 2.89 -3.83
CA ASN A 52 -12.58 1.51 -3.71
C ASN A 52 -12.70 1.04 -2.26
N VAL A 53 -13.46 -0.03 -2.05
CA VAL A 53 -13.80 -0.54 -0.71
C VAL A 53 -12.63 -1.20 0.04
N ILE A 54 -11.49 -1.44 -0.61
CA ILE A 54 -10.29 -2.10 -0.03
C ILE A 54 -9.13 -1.15 0.20
N GLU A 55 -9.36 0.15 0.08
CA GLU A 55 -8.32 1.16 0.36
C GLU A 55 -7.85 1.14 1.81
N HIS A 56 -6.64 1.67 2.01
CA HIS A 56 -6.13 1.90 3.35
C HIS A 56 -7.03 2.89 4.12
N PRO A 57 -7.19 2.75 5.45
CA PRO A 57 -7.96 3.69 6.27
C PRO A 57 -7.58 5.17 6.11
N ALA A 58 -6.34 5.47 5.70
CA ALA A 58 -5.88 6.83 5.40
C ALA A 58 -6.52 7.44 4.13
N VAL A 59 -7.26 6.65 3.35
CA VAL A 59 -8.09 7.10 2.22
C VAL A 59 -9.56 7.03 2.63
N ILE A 60 -10.08 5.86 3.01
CA ILE A 60 -11.52 5.67 3.29
C ILE A 60 -12.02 6.60 4.40
N LYS A 61 -11.32 6.64 5.54
CA LYS A 61 -11.74 7.49 6.67
C LYS A 61 -11.63 8.97 6.37
N VAL A 62 -10.70 9.37 5.50
CA VAL A 62 -10.58 10.77 5.10
C VAL A 62 -11.73 11.15 4.17
N LEU A 63 -12.08 10.32 3.19
CA LEU A 63 -13.24 10.55 2.33
C LEU A 63 -14.54 10.71 3.15
N GLN A 64 -14.78 9.80 4.11
CA GLN A 64 -15.92 9.89 5.02
C GLN A 64 -15.90 11.17 5.87
N LEU A 65 -14.73 11.61 6.34
CA LEU A 65 -14.58 12.84 7.11
C LEU A 65 -14.87 14.09 6.25
N LEU A 66 -14.63 14.03 4.95
CA LEU A 66 -14.74 15.17 4.05
C LEU A 66 -16.18 15.42 3.53
N GLU A 67 -17.12 14.49 3.73
CA GLU A 67 -18.53 14.66 3.33
C GLU A 67 -19.18 15.95 3.91
N PRO A 68 -19.02 16.28 5.21
CA PRO A 68 -19.56 17.54 5.75
C PRO A 68 -18.97 18.80 5.13
N PHE A 69 -17.83 18.68 4.44
CA PHE A 69 -17.18 19.78 3.72
C PHE A 69 -17.61 19.86 2.25
N GLY A 70 -18.61 19.06 1.85
CA GLY A 70 -19.19 19.08 0.50
C GLY A 70 -18.46 18.22 -0.53
N LEU A 71 -17.59 17.30 -0.10
CA LEU A 71 -16.93 16.31 -0.95
C LEU A 71 -17.69 14.98 -0.87
N GLU A 72 -18.46 14.65 -1.88
CA GLU A 72 -19.10 13.34 -2.01
C GLU A 72 -18.09 12.29 -2.48
N HIS A 73 -18.34 11.00 -2.18
CA HIS A 73 -17.47 9.93 -2.66
C HIS A 73 -18.26 8.67 -3.03
N THR A 74 -17.72 7.93 -4.00
CA THR A 74 -18.20 6.58 -4.35
C THR A 74 -17.07 5.57 -4.10
N LEU A 75 -17.37 4.51 -3.35
CA LEU A 75 -16.46 3.38 -3.15
C LEU A 75 -16.89 2.24 -4.08
N VAL A 76 -16.13 2.00 -5.15
CA VAL A 76 -16.41 0.89 -6.08
C VAL A 76 -16.05 -0.46 -5.44
N PRO A 77 -16.87 -1.50 -5.71
CA PRO A 77 -16.59 -2.84 -5.22
C PRO A 77 -15.39 -3.47 -5.91
N VAL A 78 -14.92 -4.57 -5.33
CA VAL A 78 -13.88 -5.42 -5.91
C VAL A 78 -14.43 -6.83 -6.16
N ASN A 79 -13.77 -7.58 -7.03
CA ASN A 79 -14.07 -8.99 -7.24
C ASN A 79 -13.47 -9.88 -6.12
N LYS A 80 -13.69 -11.19 -6.19
CA LYS A 80 -13.17 -12.18 -5.21
C LYS A 80 -11.63 -12.24 -5.11
N TYR A 81 -10.91 -11.63 -6.03
CA TYR A 81 -9.45 -11.50 -6.03
C TYR A 81 -8.98 -10.14 -5.50
N GLY A 82 -9.91 -9.27 -5.10
CA GLY A 82 -9.60 -7.92 -4.66
C GLY A 82 -9.23 -6.96 -5.80
N LEU A 83 -9.63 -7.25 -7.05
CA LEU A 83 -9.42 -6.39 -8.21
C LEU A 83 -10.61 -5.46 -8.41
N VAL A 84 -10.33 -4.18 -8.62
CA VAL A 84 -11.27 -3.17 -9.08
C VAL A 84 -11.54 -3.37 -10.58
N SER A 85 -12.79 -3.21 -11.02
CA SER A 85 -13.14 -3.19 -12.43
C SER A 85 -13.01 -1.77 -12.99
N VAL A 86 -12.23 -1.60 -14.05
CA VAL A 86 -12.11 -0.29 -14.77
C VAL A 86 -13.49 0.20 -15.22
N LYS A 87 -14.35 -0.72 -15.69
CA LYS A 87 -15.72 -0.39 -16.10
C LYS A 87 -16.58 0.09 -14.94
N ASP A 88 -16.41 -0.49 -13.74
CA ASP A 88 -17.20 -0.06 -12.57
C ASP A 88 -16.73 1.32 -12.09
N VAL A 89 -15.42 1.60 -12.17
CA VAL A 89 -14.88 2.95 -11.95
C VAL A 89 -15.47 3.93 -12.95
N GLU A 90 -15.47 3.61 -14.25
CA GLU A 90 -16.04 4.44 -15.29
C GLU A 90 -17.53 4.72 -15.09
N ASN A 91 -18.32 3.69 -14.78
CA ASN A 91 -19.77 3.80 -14.51
C ASN A 91 -20.07 4.63 -13.25
N SER A 92 -19.11 4.81 -12.36
CA SER A 92 -19.26 5.61 -11.12
C SER A 92 -18.91 7.09 -11.31
N ILE A 93 -18.51 7.51 -12.50
CA ILE A 93 -18.19 8.90 -12.80
C ILE A 93 -19.49 9.72 -12.83
N LEU A 94 -19.54 10.75 -12.02
CA LEU A 94 -20.61 11.71 -11.90
C LEU A 94 -20.19 13.07 -12.45
N ASP A 95 -21.16 13.95 -12.69
CA ASP A 95 -20.87 15.36 -12.94
C ASP A 95 -20.21 15.97 -11.69
N GLY A 96 -19.00 16.57 -11.87
CA GLY A 96 -18.19 17.08 -10.77
C GLY A 96 -17.20 16.08 -10.16
N THR A 97 -17.06 14.85 -10.71
CA THR A 97 -15.95 13.96 -10.35
C THR A 97 -14.62 14.59 -10.77
N GLY A 98 -13.74 14.87 -9.80
CA GLY A 98 -12.45 15.52 -10.05
C GLY A 98 -11.24 14.69 -9.69
N LEU A 99 -11.42 13.57 -8.96
CA LEU A 99 -10.34 12.67 -8.59
C LEU A 99 -10.83 11.22 -8.55
N ILE A 100 -9.98 10.32 -9.03
CA ILE A 100 -10.09 8.88 -8.75
C ILE A 100 -8.86 8.48 -7.92
N SER A 101 -9.06 7.85 -6.76
CA SER A 101 -8.02 7.39 -5.85
C SER A 101 -8.09 5.87 -5.72
N VAL A 102 -7.12 5.16 -6.31
CA VAL A 102 -7.04 3.69 -6.29
C VAL A 102 -5.62 3.28 -5.91
N MET A 103 -5.48 2.48 -4.84
CA MET A 103 -4.17 1.98 -4.43
C MET A 103 -3.52 1.14 -5.54
N LEU A 104 -2.19 1.20 -5.66
CA LEU A 104 -1.47 0.41 -6.66
C LEU A 104 -1.36 -1.07 -6.24
N GLY A 105 -1.14 -1.33 -4.96
CA GLY A 105 -1.05 -2.69 -4.43
C GLY A 105 -1.63 -2.79 -3.02
N ASN A 106 -2.49 -3.78 -2.79
CA ASN A 106 -3.18 -3.91 -1.51
C ASN A 106 -2.25 -4.42 -0.40
N ASN A 107 -2.37 -3.82 0.77
CA ASN A 107 -1.51 -4.08 1.93
C ASN A 107 -1.84 -5.38 2.69
N GLU A 108 -2.98 -6.00 2.45
CA GLU A 108 -3.39 -7.24 3.15
C GLU A 108 -3.17 -8.48 2.29
N MET A 109 -3.52 -8.46 1.01
CA MET A 109 -3.46 -9.61 0.11
C MET A 109 -2.45 -9.45 -1.04
N GLY A 110 -1.93 -8.26 -1.24
CA GLY A 110 -0.90 -8.01 -2.26
C GLY A 110 -1.42 -7.79 -3.67
N THR A 111 -2.71 -7.95 -3.95
CA THR A 111 -3.27 -7.77 -5.30
C THR A 111 -2.90 -6.40 -5.88
N ILE A 112 -2.35 -6.41 -7.09
CA ILE A 112 -1.97 -5.20 -7.84
C ILE A 112 -3.17 -4.74 -8.66
N GLN A 113 -3.51 -3.45 -8.57
CA GLN A 113 -4.68 -2.87 -9.22
C GLN A 113 -4.37 -2.39 -10.66
N PRO A 114 -5.36 -2.35 -11.56
CA PRO A 114 -5.22 -1.91 -12.95
C PRO A 114 -5.17 -0.36 -13.04
N VAL A 115 -4.18 0.25 -12.34
CA VAL A 115 -4.08 1.71 -12.22
C VAL A 115 -3.85 2.36 -13.56
N LYS A 116 -3.02 1.76 -14.43
CA LYS A 116 -2.71 2.33 -15.75
C LYS A 116 -3.95 2.46 -16.63
N GLU A 117 -4.76 1.40 -16.70
CA GLU A 117 -6.00 1.39 -17.48
C GLU A 117 -7.03 2.38 -16.91
N ILE A 118 -7.05 2.56 -15.58
CA ILE A 118 -7.90 3.56 -14.93
C ILE A 118 -7.42 4.98 -15.28
N VAL A 119 -6.10 5.22 -15.30
CA VAL A 119 -5.50 6.51 -15.70
C VAL A 119 -5.90 6.88 -17.12
N GLU A 120 -5.71 5.96 -18.08
CA GLU A 120 -6.05 6.18 -19.48
C GLU A 120 -7.52 6.62 -19.62
N MET A 121 -8.45 5.89 -19.03
CA MET A 121 -9.88 6.19 -19.01
C MET A 121 -10.21 7.53 -18.34
N ALA A 122 -9.57 7.85 -17.21
CA ALA A 122 -9.85 9.05 -16.42
C ALA A 122 -9.33 10.33 -17.09
N HIS A 123 -8.12 10.28 -17.65
CA HIS A 123 -7.51 11.43 -18.34
C HIS A 123 -8.28 11.83 -19.60
N GLU A 124 -8.89 10.88 -20.33
CA GLU A 124 -9.82 11.20 -21.43
C GLU A 124 -11.01 12.07 -20.99
N LYS A 125 -11.35 12.02 -19.71
CA LYS A 125 -12.47 12.76 -19.09
C LYS A 125 -11.99 13.98 -18.26
N GLY A 126 -10.68 14.25 -18.23
CA GLY A 126 -10.09 15.35 -17.48
C GLY A 126 -10.11 15.15 -15.96
N ILE A 127 -10.15 13.90 -15.47
CA ILE A 127 -10.19 13.53 -14.06
C ILE A 127 -8.79 13.19 -13.58
N LEU A 128 -8.37 13.76 -12.43
CA LEU A 128 -7.07 13.49 -11.82
C LEU A 128 -7.02 12.09 -11.18
N ILE A 129 -5.81 11.51 -11.13
CA ILE A 129 -5.57 10.19 -10.52
C ILE A 129 -4.59 10.29 -9.37
N HIS A 130 -4.99 9.74 -8.22
CA HIS A 130 -4.13 9.45 -7.09
C HIS A 130 -3.97 7.94 -6.92
N THR A 131 -2.75 7.49 -6.62
CA THR A 131 -2.49 6.10 -6.23
C THR A 131 -1.71 6.02 -4.92
N ASP A 132 -2.23 5.23 -3.96
CA ASP A 132 -1.45 4.81 -2.79
C ASP A 132 -0.53 3.65 -3.20
N ALA A 133 0.75 3.96 -3.42
CA ALA A 133 1.77 2.98 -3.79
C ALA A 133 2.68 2.60 -2.61
N VAL A 134 2.23 2.85 -1.38
CA VAL A 134 3.02 2.62 -0.14
C VAL A 134 3.56 1.20 -0.04
N GLN A 135 2.87 0.19 -0.57
CA GLN A 135 3.32 -1.20 -0.53
C GLN A 135 4.20 -1.63 -1.72
N CYS A 136 4.38 -0.77 -2.74
CA CYS A 136 4.86 -1.21 -4.05
C CYS A 136 6.37 -1.03 -4.26
N LEU A 137 6.95 0.10 -3.79
CA LEU A 137 8.38 0.37 -4.00
C LEU A 137 9.24 -0.71 -3.33
N GLY A 138 10.13 -1.31 -4.11
CA GLY A 138 10.97 -2.43 -3.69
C GLY A 138 10.35 -3.82 -3.87
N LYS A 139 9.09 -3.89 -4.33
CA LYS A 139 8.41 -5.16 -4.65
C LYS A 139 7.96 -5.24 -6.10
N MET A 140 7.88 -4.11 -6.76
CA MET A 140 7.66 -3.99 -8.19
C MET A 140 8.31 -2.70 -8.71
N LYS A 141 8.49 -2.60 -10.01
CA LYS A 141 8.88 -1.33 -10.63
C LYS A 141 7.75 -0.32 -10.45
N VAL A 142 8.05 0.81 -9.83
CA VAL A 142 7.14 1.96 -9.74
C VAL A 142 7.69 3.03 -10.68
N ASP A 143 7.02 3.27 -11.78
CA ASP A 143 7.43 4.20 -12.83
C ASP A 143 6.28 5.17 -13.10
N VAL A 144 6.43 6.42 -12.65
CA VAL A 144 5.37 7.42 -12.78
C VAL A 144 5.18 7.91 -14.23
N LEU A 145 6.18 7.72 -15.10
CA LEU A 145 6.04 8.03 -16.52
C LEU A 145 5.21 6.97 -17.25
N GLU A 146 5.32 5.71 -16.82
CA GLU A 146 4.55 4.59 -17.36
C GLU A 146 3.12 4.57 -16.81
N LEU A 147 2.97 4.83 -15.49
CA LEU A 147 1.66 4.87 -14.82
C LEU A 147 0.85 6.12 -15.18
N ASP A 148 1.53 7.22 -15.48
CA ASP A 148 0.98 8.53 -15.81
C ASP A 148 0.03 9.15 -14.76
N VAL A 149 0.15 8.75 -13.50
CA VAL A 149 -0.68 9.25 -12.38
C VAL A 149 -0.35 10.71 -12.03
N ASP A 150 -1.33 11.44 -11.51
CA ASP A 150 -1.14 12.84 -11.08
C ASP A 150 -0.54 12.92 -9.67
N PHE A 151 -0.89 11.96 -8.80
CA PHE A 151 -0.36 11.86 -7.44
C PHE A 151 -0.01 10.43 -7.09
N LEU A 152 1.11 10.25 -6.36
CA LEU A 152 1.51 8.95 -5.85
C LEU A 152 2.08 9.08 -4.44
N SER A 153 1.57 8.25 -3.51
CA SER A 153 1.98 8.24 -2.11
C SER A 153 2.93 7.09 -1.80
N LEU A 154 4.04 7.38 -1.07
CA LEU A 154 4.97 6.37 -0.58
C LEU A 154 5.28 6.59 0.91
N SER A 155 5.75 5.53 1.59
CA SER A 155 6.20 5.59 2.99
C SER A 155 7.49 4.80 3.19
N ALA A 156 8.53 5.46 3.70
CA ALA A 156 9.89 4.93 3.75
C ALA A 156 10.01 3.58 4.47
N HIS A 157 9.29 3.40 5.58
CA HIS A 157 9.38 2.18 6.40
C HIS A 157 8.84 0.92 5.70
N LYS A 158 8.21 1.05 4.53
CA LYS A 158 7.75 -0.09 3.71
C LYS A 158 8.82 -0.61 2.75
N PHE A 159 9.88 0.17 2.54
CA PHE A 159 11.05 -0.21 1.75
C PHE A 159 12.36 0.04 2.53
N TYR A 160 12.36 -0.35 3.80
CA TYR A 160 13.51 -0.37 4.73
C TYR A 160 14.06 1.01 5.12
N GLY A 161 13.37 2.09 4.80
CA GLY A 161 13.72 3.44 5.24
C GLY A 161 13.22 3.76 6.65
N PRO A 162 13.51 4.97 7.16
CA PRO A 162 13.07 5.40 8.48
C PRO A 162 11.56 5.48 8.62
N LYS A 163 11.04 5.24 9.83
CA LYS A 163 9.66 5.60 10.20
C LYS A 163 9.52 7.12 10.30
N GLY A 164 8.31 7.64 10.10
CA GLY A 164 8.01 9.06 10.25
C GLY A 164 8.46 9.93 9.08
N ILE A 165 8.68 9.33 7.90
CA ILE A 165 8.95 10.01 6.64
C ILE A 165 8.25 9.30 5.49
N GLY A 166 7.70 10.07 4.56
CA GLY A 166 7.07 9.60 3.33
C GLY A 166 7.29 10.58 2.18
N ILE A 167 6.67 10.28 1.08
CA ILE A 167 6.78 11.03 -0.16
C ILE A 167 5.39 11.19 -0.74
N LEU A 168 5.12 12.38 -1.28
CA LEU A 168 4.07 12.63 -2.23
C LEU A 168 4.73 13.03 -3.56
N TYR A 169 4.52 12.24 -4.59
CA TYR A 169 4.80 12.62 -5.97
C TYR A 169 3.63 13.42 -6.51
N ILE A 170 3.93 14.47 -7.27
CA ILE A 170 2.96 15.37 -7.90
C ILE A 170 3.41 15.61 -9.33
N LYS A 171 2.56 15.26 -10.30
CA LYS A 171 2.84 15.48 -11.73
C LYS A 171 2.92 16.97 -12.04
N GLU A 172 1.89 17.73 -11.65
CA GLU A 172 1.80 19.19 -11.83
C GLU A 172 1.44 19.86 -10.50
N LYS A 173 2.33 20.71 -9.97
CA LYS A 173 2.21 21.31 -8.63
C LYS A 173 0.94 22.12 -8.42
N GLU A 174 0.43 22.75 -9.47
CA GLU A 174 -0.78 23.57 -9.46
C GLU A 174 -2.04 22.74 -9.15
N THR A 175 -1.97 21.43 -9.30
CA THR A 175 -3.08 20.53 -8.99
C THR A 175 -3.22 20.23 -7.50
N LEU A 176 -2.20 20.53 -6.67
CA LEU A 176 -2.21 20.29 -5.23
C LEU A 176 -2.30 21.60 -4.43
N SER A 177 -3.09 21.57 -3.36
CA SER A 177 -3.14 22.63 -2.35
C SER A 177 -2.30 22.29 -1.11
N SER A 178 -1.83 23.30 -0.39
CA SER A 178 -1.11 23.10 0.87
C SER A 178 -2.03 22.55 1.94
N PHE A 179 -1.58 21.49 2.64
CA PHE A 179 -2.29 20.88 3.76
C PHE A 179 -1.71 21.36 5.11
N MET A 180 -0.39 21.35 5.26
CA MET A 180 0.30 21.90 6.42
C MET A 180 0.74 23.33 6.11
N ILE A 181 0.03 24.32 6.66
CA ILE A 181 0.24 25.74 6.40
C ILE A 181 1.31 26.31 7.34
N GLY A 182 2.24 27.12 6.80
CA GLY A 182 3.30 27.76 7.58
C GLY A 182 4.37 28.40 6.69
N GLY A 183 5.62 27.99 6.83
CA GLY A 183 6.73 28.49 6.01
C GLY A 183 6.74 27.92 4.58
N ASN A 184 7.72 28.36 3.78
CA ASN A 184 7.82 28.04 2.36
C ASN A 184 8.58 26.72 2.06
N GLN A 185 8.71 25.81 3.03
CA GLN A 185 9.34 24.53 2.79
C GLN A 185 8.53 23.73 1.75
N GLU A 186 9.19 22.79 1.07
CA GLU A 186 8.58 21.99 -0.01
C GLU A 186 7.81 22.85 -1.02
N SER A 187 8.38 23.97 -1.42
CA SER A 187 7.76 24.93 -2.36
C SER A 187 6.43 25.55 -1.85
N GLY A 188 6.24 25.64 -0.52
CA GLY A 188 5.02 26.12 0.12
C GLY A 188 3.90 25.07 0.23
N LEU A 189 4.10 23.88 -0.31
CA LEU A 189 3.08 22.81 -0.29
C LEU A 189 3.07 22.02 1.01
N ARG A 190 4.19 22.02 1.76
CA ARG A 190 4.29 21.33 3.05
C ARG A 190 5.24 22.09 3.97
N ALA A 191 4.70 22.92 4.84
CA ALA A 191 5.46 23.73 5.78
C ALA A 191 6.09 22.90 6.93
N GLY A 192 7.00 23.54 7.65
CA GLY A 192 7.70 22.96 8.80
C GLY A 192 9.15 22.63 8.49
N THR A 193 10.01 22.80 9.51
CA THR A 193 11.45 22.50 9.38
C THR A 193 11.68 21.08 8.91
N GLU A 194 12.52 20.92 7.89
CA GLU A 194 12.78 19.63 7.25
C GLU A 194 13.51 18.66 8.20
N ASN A 195 13.03 17.44 8.29
CA ASN A 195 13.69 16.35 9.02
C ASN A 195 14.84 15.78 8.18
N VAL A 196 15.98 16.50 8.19
CA VAL A 196 17.14 16.19 7.33
C VAL A 196 17.62 14.75 7.49
N ALA A 197 17.61 14.22 8.71
CA ALA A 197 18.11 12.86 8.98
C ALA A 197 17.20 11.81 8.31
N SER A 198 15.87 11.92 8.50
CA SER A 198 14.93 10.98 7.89
C SER A 198 14.84 11.17 6.37
N ILE A 199 14.97 12.42 5.87
CA ILE A 199 15.03 12.70 4.43
C ILE A 199 16.27 12.04 3.81
N ALA A 200 17.44 12.14 4.44
CA ALA A 200 18.62 11.42 3.96
C ALA A 200 18.40 9.91 3.93
N GLY A 201 17.77 9.37 4.99
CA GLY A 201 17.48 7.94 5.11
C GLY A 201 16.50 7.41 4.05
N ILE A 202 15.44 8.17 3.73
CA ILE A 202 14.49 7.74 2.68
C ILE A 202 15.15 7.78 1.28
N GLY A 203 15.97 8.79 0.99
CA GLY A 203 16.71 8.87 -0.28
C GLY A 203 17.63 7.67 -0.46
N PHE A 204 18.43 7.35 0.57
CA PHE A 204 19.32 6.19 0.53
C PHE A 204 18.56 4.86 0.42
N ALA A 205 17.48 4.69 1.17
CA ALA A 205 16.66 3.48 1.09
C ALA A 205 16.03 3.28 -0.30
N ALA A 206 15.51 4.36 -0.91
CA ALA A 206 14.94 4.33 -2.24
C ALA A 206 15.99 3.95 -3.31
N GLU A 207 17.18 4.51 -3.24
CA GLU A 207 18.28 4.15 -4.13
C GLU A 207 18.68 2.68 -3.96
N LEU A 208 18.88 2.24 -2.71
CA LEU A 208 19.34 0.89 -2.40
C LEU A 208 18.35 -0.17 -2.90
N ILE A 209 17.04 0.00 -2.59
CA ILE A 209 16.02 -1.02 -2.93
C ILE A 209 15.76 -1.12 -4.44
N THR A 210 16.05 -0.07 -5.21
CA THR A 210 15.85 -0.07 -6.65
C THR A 210 17.10 -0.43 -7.47
N THR A 211 18.28 -0.49 -6.84
CA THR A 211 19.53 -0.85 -7.52
C THR A 211 19.51 -2.30 -8.00
N ASP A 212 19.06 -3.24 -7.16
CA ASP A 212 19.01 -4.67 -7.46
C ASP A 212 17.57 -5.21 -7.38
N LEU A 213 16.60 -4.42 -7.89
CA LEU A 213 15.17 -4.69 -7.74
C LEU A 213 14.77 -6.07 -8.26
N ASP A 214 15.22 -6.46 -9.44
CA ASP A 214 14.87 -7.76 -10.05
C ASP A 214 15.37 -8.93 -9.20
N GLN A 215 16.62 -8.86 -8.71
CA GLN A 215 17.17 -9.88 -7.82
C GLN A 215 16.39 -9.96 -6.51
N HIS A 216 15.96 -8.81 -5.97
CA HIS A 216 15.16 -8.77 -4.76
C HIS A 216 13.76 -9.39 -4.99
N ILE A 217 13.12 -9.08 -6.10
CA ILE A 217 11.83 -9.67 -6.51
C ILE A 217 11.96 -11.19 -6.66
N ASP A 218 13.01 -11.68 -7.33
CA ASP A 218 13.26 -13.11 -7.50
C ASP A 218 13.42 -13.83 -6.16
N GLN A 219 14.17 -13.22 -5.23
CA GLN A 219 14.31 -13.75 -3.87
C GLN A 219 12.97 -13.84 -3.14
N LEU A 220 12.14 -12.78 -3.19
CA LEU A 220 10.82 -12.77 -2.58
C LEU A 220 9.90 -13.83 -3.19
N ASN A 221 9.91 -14.00 -4.51
CA ASN A 221 9.15 -15.02 -5.23
C ASN A 221 9.59 -16.44 -4.82
N GLN A 222 10.89 -16.65 -4.60
CA GLN A 222 11.40 -17.95 -4.12
C GLN A 222 10.88 -18.26 -2.73
N PHE A 223 10.92 -17.30 -1.78
CA PHE A 223 10.35 -17.49 -0.43
C PHE A 223 8.87 -17.79 -0.47
N GLU A 224 8.12 -17.03 -1.26
CA GLU A 224 6.67 -17.19 -1.42
C GLU A 224 6.31 -18.56 -2.01
N SER A 225 7.00 -18.99 -3.08
CA SER A 225 6.78 -20.30 -3.73
C SER A 225 7.05 -21.45 -2.77
N GLN A 226 8.18 -21.40 -2.04
CA GLN A 226 8.53 -22.42 -1.05
C GLN A 226 7.51 -22.46 0.08
N PHE A 227 7.09 -21.30 0.58
CA PHE A 227 6.09 -21.21 1.64
C PHE A 227 4.74 -21.79 1.19
N LYS A 228 4.23 -21.36 0.04
CA LYS A 228 2.94 -21.81 -0.50
C LYS A 228 2.92 -23.32 -0.76
N SER A 229 3.96 -23.86 -1.42
CA SER A 229 4.06 -25.27 -1.73
C SER A 229 4.24 -26.13 -0.47
N GLY A 230 5.11 -25.70 0.44
CA GLY A 230 5.34 -26.40 1.71
C GLY A 230 4.10 -26.42 2.60
N LEU A 231 3.37 -25.29 2.70
CA LEU A 231 2.13 -25.24 3.48
C LEU A 231 1.06 -26.19 2.90
N LYS A 232 0.85 -26.16 1.59
CA LYS A 232 -0.13 -27.04 0.91
C LYS A 232 0.17 -28.51 1.10
N ALA A 233 1.42 -28.92 1.24
CA ALA A 233 1.82 -30.30 1.41
C ALA A 233 1.30 -30.93 2.72
N PHE A 234 1.16 -30.17 3.82
CA PHE A 234 0.65 -30.67 5.10
C PHE A 234 -0.68 -30.08 5.51
N PHE A 235 -1.10 -28.94 4.93
CA PHE A 235 -2.39 -28.31 5.18
C PHE A 235 -3.07 -27.95 3.84
N PRO A 236 -3.61 -28.93 3.10
CA PRO A 236 -4.18 -28.74 1.75
C PRO A 236 -5.39 -27.81 1.74
N ASN A 237 -6.07 -27.62 2.88
CA ASN A 237 -7.22 -26.72 3.03
C ASN A 237 -6.84 -25.25 3.20
N ALA A 238 -5.55 -24.89 3.21
CA ALA A 238 -5.13 -23.48 3.22
C ALA A 238 -5.73 -22.73 2.03
N VAL A 239 -6.32 -21.54 2.29
CA VAL A 239 -6.87 -20.67 1.25
C VAL A 239 -5.95 -19.46 1.11
N PHE A 240 -5.34 -19.32 -0.07
CA PHE A 240 -4.53 -18.13 -0.39
C PHE A 240 -5.45 -17.06 -0.96
N ASN A 241 -5.43 -15.86 -0.34
CA ASN A 241 -6.27 -14.73 -0.72
C ASN A 241 -5.52 -13.81 -1.69
N GLY A 242 -6.25 -13.10 -2.54
CA GLY A 242 -5.73 -12.20 -3.56
C GLY A 242 -5.69 -12.81 -4.95
N ASP A 243 -5.14 -12.08 -5.91
CA ASP A 243 -5.00 -12.54 -7.29
C ASP A 243 -3.84 -13.55 -7.39
N PRO A 244 -4.07 -14.77 -7.92
CA PRO A 244 -3.02 -15.78 -8.01
C PRO A 244 -1.90 -15.44 -8.99
N SER A 245 -2.12 -14.49 -9.91
CA SER A 245 -1.23 -14.15 -11.02
C SER A 245 -0.61 -12.77 -10.91
N ASN A 246 -1.20 -11.87 -10.12
CA ASN A 246 -0.82 -10.46 -10.08
C ASN A 246 -0.82 -9.93 -8.65
N THR A 247 0.18 -10.34 -7.87
CA THR A 247 0.36 -9.90 -6.47
C THR A 247 1.77 -9.36 -6.25
N LEU A 248 1.90 -8.50 -5.24
CA LEU A 248 3.18 -8.02 -4.76
C LEU A 248 4.00 -9.20 -4.20
N PRO A 249 5.22 -9.44 -4.69
CA PRO A 249 6.05 -10.55 -4.23
C PRO A 249 6.36 -10.45 -2.73
N GLY A 250 6.45 -11.61 -2.08
CA GLY A 250 6.77 -11.72 -0.67
C GLY A 250 5.64 -11.36 0.29
N LEU A 251 4.45 -11.04 -0.19
CA LEU A 251 3.27 -10.79 0.64
C LEU A 251 2.25 -11.90 0.41
N VAL A 252 2.01 -12.73 1.42
CA VAL A 252 1.11 -13.88 1.33
C VAL A 252 0.02 -13.79 2.39
N SER A 253 -1.23 -13.64 1.95
CA SER A 253 -2.42 -13.71 2.80
C SER A 253 -2.97 -15.13 2.76
N VAL A 254 -3.09 -15.77 3.93
CA VAL A 254 -3.54 -17.17 4.03
C VAL A 254 -4.59 -17.29 5.10
N SER A 255 -5.73 -17.89 4.74
CA SER A 255 -6.75 -18.33 5.69
C SER A 255 -6.53 -19.80 6.06
N PHE A 256 -6.69 -20.12 7.33
CA PHE A 256 -6.52 -21.44 7.92
C PHE A 256 -7.87 -21.96 8.45
N PRO A 257 -8.74 -22.52 7.59
CA PRO A 257 -10.08 -22.98 7.99
C PRO A 257 -10.03 -23.91 9.21
N GLY A 258 -10.88 -23.63 10.21
CA GLY A 258 -10.92 -24.37 11.47
C GLY A 258 -9.92 -23.89 12.52
N HIS A 259 -9.13 -22.85 12.26
CA HIS A 259 -8.19 -22.24 13.21
C HIS A 259 -8.45 -20.75 13.36
N ARG A 260 -8.29 -20.22 14.56
CA ARG A 260 -8.41 -18.77 14.82
C ARG A 260 -7.05 -18.09 14.65
N SER A 261 -7.02 -16.98 13.93
CA SER A 261 -5.77 -16.24 13.63
C SER A 261 -5.08 -15.70 14.87
N ASP A 262 -5.81 -15.29 15.91
CA ASP A 262 -5.24 -14.82 17.18
C ASP A 262 -4.47 -15.93 17.92
N ILE A 263 -5.01 -17.15 17.91
CA ILE A 263 -4.34 -18.32 18.52
C ILE A 263 -3.09 -18.69 17.72
N LEU A 264 -3.19 -18.69 16.38
CA LEU A 264 -2.04 -18.95 15.51
C LEU A 264 -0.96 -17.89 15.71
N LEU A 265 -1.37 -16.62 15.75
CA LEU A 265 -0.47 -15.47 15.96
C LEU A 265 0.29 -15.63 17.30
N ALA A 266 -0.43 -15.91 18.38
CA ALA A 266 0.17 -16.07 19.71
C ALA A 266 1.16 -17.25 19.78
N LYS A 267 0.87 -18.37 19.09
CA LYS A 267 1.78 -19.53 19.03
C LYS A 267 3.03 -19.21 18.22
N LEU A 268 2.89 -18.54 17.07
CA LEU A 268 4.01 -18.13 16.23
C LEU A 268 4.88 -17.07 16.93
N ASP A 269 4.28 -16.10 17.61
CA ASP A 269 5.01 -15.10 18.40
C ASP A 269 5.84 -15.76 19.51
N LYS A 270 5.27 -16.76 20.23
CA LYS A 270 6.00 -17.56 21.21
C LYS A 270 7.19 -18.31 20.61
N ALA A 271 7.11 -18.67 19.34
CA ALA A 271 8.21 -19.26 18.57
C ALA A 271 9.17 -18.23 17.97
N ASN A 272 9.06 -16.94 18.34
CA ASN A 272 9.82 -15.80 17.79
C ASN A 272 9.62 -15.60 16.28
N MET A 273 8.41 -15.90 15.77
CA MET A 273 8.02 -15.70 14.37
C MET A 273 6.96 -14.60 14.29
N ALA A 274 7.37 -13.40 13.86
CA ALA A 274 6.51 -12.25 13.72
C ALA A 274 5.69 -12.33 12.42
N VAL A 275 4.36 -12.44 12.55
CA VAL A 275 3.40 -12.40 11.45
C VAL A 275 2.28 -11.39 11.80
N SER A 276 1.37 -11.12 10.88
CA SER A 276 0.24 -10.20 11.14
C SER A 276 -1.09 -10.88 10.87
N SER A 277 -2.11 -10.56 11.66
CA SER A 277 -3.51 -10.77 11.25
C SER A 277 -3.98 -9.59 10.39
N GLY A 278 -4.91 -9.80 9.47
CA GLY A 278 -5.46 -8.74 8.61
C GLY A 278 -6.09 -7.58 9.40
N SER A 279 -6.67 -7.88 10.56
CA SER A 279 -7.27 -6.90 11.48
C SER A 279 -6.38 -6.67 12.69
N ALA A 280 -5.31 -5.89 12.58
CA ALA A 280 -4.49 -5.47 13.71
C ALA A 280 -5.22 -4.40 14.55
N CYS A 281 -6.19 -4.81 15.36
CA CYS A 281 -6.76 -3.94 16.39
C CYS A 281 -6.27 -4.40 17.76
N GLY A 282 -5.58 -3.51 18.49
CA GLY A 282 -5.03 -3.73 19.84
C GLY A 282 -6.07 -3.91 20.96
N SER A 283 -7.29 -4.35 20.67
CA SER A 283 -8.41 -4.48 21.62
C SER A 283 -8.72 -5.92 22.05
N GLY A 284 -7.91 -6.91 21.66
CA GLY A 284 -8.11 -8.30 22.10
C GLY A 284 -9.22 -9.09 21.40
N ASP A 285 -10.14 -8.45 20.70
CA ASP A 285 -11.17 -9.11 19.90
C ASP A 285 -10.73 -9.25 18.43
N VAL A 286 -10.76 -10.47 17.92
CA VAL A 286 -10.52 -10.75 16.50
C VAL A 286 -11.75 -10.30 15.72
N LYS A 287 -11.58 -9.25 14.92
CA LYS A 287 -12.62 -8.79 13.98
C LYS A 287 -12.26 -9.22 12.55
N PRO A 288 -13.27 -9.57 11.75
CA PRO A 288 -13.04 -9.80 10.32
C PRO A 288 -12.34 -8.59 9.66
N SER A 289 -11.40 -8.85 8.76
CA SER A 289 -10.83 -7.82 7.90
C SER A 289 -11.91 -7.25 6.98
N THR A 290 -12.05 -5.93 6.96
CA THR A 290 -12.99 -5.25 6.05
C THR A 290 -12.62 -5.48 4.59
N VAL A 291 -11.33 -5.65 4.29
CA VAL A 291 -10.80 -5.95 2.95
C VAL A 291 -11.27 -7.33 2.49
N LEU A 292 -11.07 -8.36 3.32
CA LEU A 292 -11.47 -9.72 3.01
C LEU A 292 -13.00 -9.87 2.95
N SER A 293 -13.74 -9.17 3.82
CA SER A 293 -15.21 -9.12 3.76
C SER A 293 -15.70 -8.47 2.46
N ALA A 294 -15.03 -7.40 2.00
CA ALA A 294 -15.35 -6.75 0.73
C ALA A 294 -15.10 -7.66 -0.50
N MET A 295 -14.21 -8.64 -0.37
CA MET A 295 -13.97 -9.69 -1.39
C MET A 295 -15.01 -10.83 -1.35
N GLY A 296 -15.95 -10.80 -0.40
CA GLY A 296 -16.96 -11.84 -0.21
C GLY A 296 -16.44 -13.08 0.54
N ILE A 297 -15.38 -12.94 1.32
CA ILE A 297 -14.86 -14.03 2.16
C ILE A 297 -15.70 -14.10 3.44
N ASP A 298 -16.25 -15.27 3.71
CA ASP A 298 -17.07 -15.53 4.91
C ASP A 298 -16.30 -15.23 6.19
N ASP A 299 -16.98 -14.74 7.22
CA ASP A 299 -16.37 -14.30 8.48
C ASP A 299 -15.55 -15.40 9.17
N ASP A 300 -16.01 -16.66 9.15
CA ASP A 300 -15.29 -17.80 9.73
C ASP A 300 -13.94 -18.06 9.05
N ILE A 301 -13.86 -17.83 7.74
CA ILE A 301 -12.61 -17.92 6.98
C ILE A 301 -11.77 -16.67 7.19
N ASN A 302 -12.38 -15.50 7.18
CA ASN A 302 -11.73 -14.22 7.37
C ASN A 302 -10.98 -14.14 8.71
N ILE A 303 -11.63 -14.49 9.83
CA ILE A 303 -11.00 -14.51 11.16
C ILE A 303 -9.90 -15.57 11.34
N SER A 304 -9.76 -16.47 10.37
CA SER A 304 -8.68 -17.47 10.35
C SER A 304 -7.45 -17.01 9.57
N THR A 305 -7.44 -15.77 9.06
CA THR A 305 -6.42 -15.29 8.11
C THR A 305 -5.21 -14.68 8.79
N LEU A 306 -4.03 -15.07 8.35
CA LEU A 306 -2.75 -14.44 8.66
C LEU A 306 -2.09 -13.89 7.41
N ARG A 307 -1.34 -12.79 7.57
CA ARG A 307 -0.49 -12.24 6.53
C ARG A 307 0.98 -12.50 6.86
N PHE A 308 1.67 -13.12 5.94
CA PHE A 308 3.11 -13.35 5.96
C PHE A 308 3.77 -12.34 5.03
N SER A 309 4.82 -11.68 5.51
CA SER A 309 5.55 -10.67 4.74
C SER A 309 7.03 -11.01 4.79
N PHE A 310 7.55 -11.53 3.68
CA PHE A 310 8.97 -11.81 3.52
C PHE A 310 9.71 -10.55 3.07
N GLY A 311 10.96 -10.42 3.49
CA GLY A 311 11.81 -9.27 3.18
C GLY A 311 13.25 -9.66 2.87
N SER A 312 14.07 -8.67 2.51
CA SER A 312 15.48 -8.87 2.10
C SER A 312 16.35 -9.55 3.13
N SER A 313 16.01 -9.44 4.41
CA SER A 313 16.77 -10.08 5.51
C SER A 313 16.37 -11.53 5.79
N ASN A 314 15.31 -12.03 5.15
CA ASN A 314 14.90 -13.41 5.32
C ASN A 314 15.82 -14.39 4.55
N THR A 315 15.80 -15.63 5.00
CA THR A 315 16.51 -16.75 4.37
C THR A 315 15.59 -17.93 4.11
N ILE A 316 15.94 -18.79 3.16
CA ILE A 316 15.21 -20.04 2.86
C ILE A 316 15.06 -20.91 4.12
N GLY A 317 16.13 -21.03 4.94
CA GLY A 317 16.06 -21.78 6.19
C GLY A 317 15.05 -21.21 7.22
N GLN A 318 14.77 -19.90 7.20
CA GLN A 318 13.73 -19.31 8.03
C GLN A 318 12.33 -19.67 7.49
N VAL A 319 12.15 -19.78 6.17
CA VAL A 319 10.90 -20.26 5.57
C VAL A 319 10.66 -21.73 5.96
N ASP A 320 11.69 -22.57 5.93
CA ASP A 320 11.60 -23.98 6.37
C ASP A 320 11.26 -24.07 7.86
N SER A 321 11.88 -23.25 8.70
CA SER A 321 11.58 -23.18 10.13
C SER A 321 10.13 -22.76 10.40
N LEU A 322 9.61 -21.77 9.66
CA LEU A 322 8.23 -21.32 9.72
C LEU A 322 7.25 -22.45 9.32
N LEU A 323 7.55 -23.19 8.25
CA LEU A 323 6.74 -24.31 7.80
C LEU A 323 6.72 -25.45 8.83
N ALA A 324 7.87 -25.75 9.46
CA ALA A 324 7.96 -26.77 10.50
C ALA A 324 7.10 -26.41 11.73
N GLU A 325 7.17 -25.13 12.17
CA GLU A 325 6.36 -24.65 13.28
C GLU A 325 4.86 -24.64 12.95
N LEU A 326 4.48 -24.14 11.77
CA LEU A 326 3.08 -24.18 11.30
C LEU A 326 2.56 -25.62 11.24
N LYS A 327 3.36 -26.57 10.77
CA LYS A 327 3.00 -27.99 10.76
C LYS A 327 2.74 -28.49 12.18
N SER A 328 3.64 -28.20 13.12
CA SER A 328 3.45 -28.56 14.55
C SER A 328 2.16 -27.98 15.12
N ILE A 329 1.89 -26.68 14.85
CA ILE A 329 0.71 -25.97 15.37
C ILE A 329 -0.61 -26.52 14.79
N LEU A 330 -0.63 -26.83 13.49
CA LEU A 330 -1.85 -27.17 12.75
C LEU A 330 -2.17 -28.68 12.80
N THR A 331 -1.19 -29.56 13.03
CA THR A 331 -1.39 -31.02 13.04
C THR A 331 -1.41 -31.65 14.42
N ASN A 332 -0.85 -30.99 15.44
CA ASN A 332 -0.96 -31.44 16.83
C ASN A 332 -2.25 -30.89 17.44
N ARG A 333 -3.27 -31.76 17.57
CA ARG A 333 -4.53 -31.48 18.29
C ARG A 333 -4.37 -31.61 19.79
#